data_2704d1852b717fcc34ad3472bd78997f
#
_entry.id   2704d1852b717fcc34ad3472bd78997f
#
_cell.length_a   1.000
_cell.length_b   1.000
_cell.length_c   1.000
_cell.angle_alpha   90.00
_cell.angle_beta   90.00
_cell.angle_gamma   90.00
#
_symmetry.space_group_name_H-M   'P 1'
#
loop_
_entity.id
_entity.type
_entity.pdbx_description
1 polymer ?
#
loop_
_entity_poly.entity_id
_entity_poly.type
_entity_poly.pdbx_seq_one_letter_code
_entity_poly.pdbx_strand_id
1 'polypeptide(L)'
;MSENVIFCYSGTGNCLDLAKNIARYLGDTDIIMMRSAPVKTDVTDARRVGFVFPCHAGGAPVGMLESVKQVRLSPDCYTFGVSQSASYTGIGLAELDKIVPLDYWKTVTHQCSCIWLFPHTLMLPRMSAEKAQERSERLAQLIGAEVRAGTRTGKRPVKNPLNAVENKAWPMIVKKKAEAFRVSDKCIGCGQCVRLCPQGNIRLENGRAVIGTDCVQCMGCLQYCPTAAISLGSITDRREHYHNPNISAEELAKTLIHID
;
A
#
# COMPACT_ATOMS: atom_id res chain seq x y z
N MET A 1 5.15 -17.36 17.01
CA MET A 1 4.45 -16.49 16.05
C MET A 1 3.92 -15.33 16.84
N SER A 2 3.96 -14.12 16.27
CA SER A 2 3.47 -12.93 16.97
C SER A 2 1.97 -13.01 17.26
N GLU A 3 1.54 -12.40 18.36
CA GLU A 3 0.12 -12.33 18.76
C GLU A 3 -0.73 -11.63 17.69
N ASN A 4 -0.12 -10.67 16.99
CA ASN A 4 -0.76 -9.88 15.97
C ASN A 4 -0.04 -10.01 14.63
N VAL A 5 -0.79 -10.00 13.53
CA VAL A 5 -0.25 -9.99 12.16
C VAL A 5 -0.91 -8.89 11.36
N ILE A 6 -0.13 -8.09 10.65
CA ILE A 6 -0.64 -7.08 9.73
C ILE A 6 -0.12 -7.37 8.32
N PHE A 7 -1.01 -7.71 7.40
CA PHE A 7 -0.71 -7.75 5.98
C PHE A 7 -0.72 -6.33 5.42
N CYS A 8 0.42 -5.87 4.91
CA CYS A 8 0.59 -4.51 4.44
C CYS A 8 0.93 -4.46 2.95
N TYR A 9 0.15 -3.70 2.19
CA TYR A 9 0.51 -3.30 0.84
C TYR A 9 0.94 -1.83 0.85
N SER A 10 2.16 -1.54 0.41
CA SER A 10 2.68 -0.17 0.37
C SER A 10 3.62 0.01 -0.81
N GLY A 11 3.39 1.05 -1.63
CA GLY A 11 4.27 1.42 -2.74
C GLY A 11 5.22 2.56 -2.40
N THR A 12 4.74 3.55 -1.65
CA THR A 12 5.47 4.79 -1.33
C THR A 12 5.74 4.97 0.16
N GLY A 13 5.57 3.91 0.96
CA GLY A 13 5.86 3.90 2.38
C GLY A 13 4.70 4.30 3.30
N ASN A 14 3.72 5.07 2.83
CA ASN A 14 2.65 5.61 3.69
C ASN A 14 1.86 4.54 4.45
N CYS A 15 1.44 3.47 3.77
CA CYS A 15 0.71 2.38 4.43
C CYS A 15 1.60 1.56 5.36
N LEU A 16 2.89 1.42 5.05
CA LEU A 16 3.84 0.75 5.94
C LEU A 16 4.08 1.55 7.21
N ASP A 17 4.25 2.86 7.10
CA ASP A 17 4.37 3.75 8.26
C ASP A 17 3.12 3.68 9.16
N LEU A 18 1.93 3.74 8.54
CA LEU A 18 0.66 3.57 9.25
C LEU A 18 0.59 2.20 9.95
N ALA A 19 0.95 1.12 9.27
CA ALA A 19 0.95 -0.23 9.84
C ALA A 19 1.93 -0.37 11.02
N LYS A 20 3.15 0.20 10.91
CA LYS A 20 4.14 0.22 11.99
C LYS A 20 3.63 1.00 13.20
N ASN A 21 3.00 2.14 12.97
CA ASN A 21 2.44 2.94 14.04
C ASN A 21 1.27 2.21 14.73
N ILE A 22 0.40 1.52 14.00
CA ILE A 22 -0.64 0.67 14.58
C ILE A 22 0.00 -0.48 15.39
N ALA A 23 1.01 -1.16 14.84
CA ALA A 23 1.71 -2.27 15.47
C ALA A 23 2.32 -1.90 16.83
N ARG A 24 2.92 -0.70 16.95
CA ARG A 24 3.46 -0.19 18.23
C ARG A 24 2.41 -0.11 19.35
N TYR A 25 1.14 0.12 19.01
CA TYR A 25 0.05 0.14 20.00
C TYR A 25 -0.51 -1.25 20.28
N LEU A 26 -0.36 -2.19 19.34
CA LEU A 26 -0.76 -3.58 19.53
C LEU A 26 0.28 -4.35 20.35
N GLY A 27 1.57 -4.07 20.18
CA GLY A 27 2.69 -4.88 20.67
C GLY A 27 2.81 -6.19 19.89
N ASP A 28 3.86 -6.94 20.05
CA ASP A 28 4.12 -8.26 19.45
C ASP A 28 3.43 -8.48 18.09
N THR A 29 3.87 -7.74 17.09
CA THR A 29 3.21 -7.69 15.77
C THR A 29 4.19 -8.01 14.65
N ASP A 30 3.83 -8.97 13.81
CA ASP A 30 4.49 -9.23 12.52
C ASP A 30 3.77 -8.42 11.41
N ILE A 31 4.49 -7.57 10.69
CA ILE A 31 4.01 -6.92 9.47
C ILE A 31 4.53 -7.69 8.27
N ILE A 32 3.61 -8.30 7.53
CA ILE A 32 3.89 -9.09 6.34
C ILE A 32 3.62 -8.21 5.11
N MET A 33 4.66 -7.91 4.34
CA MET A 33 4.54 -7.11 3.12
C MET A 33 3.91 -7.95 2.01
N MET A 34 2.77 -7.49 1.48
CA MET A 34 2.06 -8.15 0.39
C MET A 34 2.79 -7.91 -0.94
N ARG A 35 3.44 -8.96 -1.42
CA ARG A 35 4.21 -8.99 -2.67
C ARG A 35 3.76 -10.17 -3.52
N SER A 36 4.14 -10.20 -4.79
CA SER A 36 3.88 -11.32 -5.71
C SER A 36 4.59 -12.62 -5.33
N ALA A 37 5.70 -12.55 -4.59
CA ALA A 37 6.35 -13.72 -4.05
C ALA A 37 5.49 -14.34 -2.92
N PRO A 38 5.41 -15.66 -2.80
CA PRO A 38 4.66 -16.29 -1.73
C PRO A 38 5.21 -15.85 -0.37
N VAL A 39 4.35 -15.26 0.40
CA VAL A 39 4.61 -14.84 1.78
C VAL A 39 3.93 -15.86 2.69
N LYS A 40 4.36 -15.93 3.95
CA LYS A 40 3.66 -16.72 4.95
C LYS A 40 2.17 -16.40 4.94
N THR A 41 1.37 -17.37 4.55
CA THR A 41 -0.09 -17.23 4.42
C THR A 41 -0.86 -17.93 5.53
N ASP A 42 -0.22 -18.83 6.29
CA ASP A 42 -0.81 -19.50 7.45
C ASP A 42 -0.51 -18.68 8.71
N VAL A 43 -1.53 -18.04 9.26
CA VAL A 43 -1.49 -17.21 10.47
C VAL A 43 -2.61 -17.61 11.45
N THR A 44 -2.96 -18.89 11.46
CA THR A 44 -4.03 -19.46 12.30
C THR A 44 -3.77 -19.30 13.80
N ASP A 45 -2.50 -19.11 14.22
CA ASP A 45 -2.14 -18.90 15.63
C ASP A 45 -2.26 -17.41 16.04
N ALA A 46 -2.45 -16.50 15.08
CA ALA A 46 -2.55 -15.08 15.41
C ALA A 46 -3.92 -14.76 16.04
N ARG A 47 -3.90 -14.01 17.12
CA ARG A 47 -5.10 -13.53 17.80
C ARG A 47 -5.80 -12.42 17.02
N ARG A 48 -5.01 -11.55 16.36
CA ARG A 48 -5.51 -10.44 15.55
C ARG A 48 -4.82 -10.43 14.21
N VAL A 49 -5.62 -10.26 13.14
CA VAL A 49 -5.07 -10.12 11.78
C VAL A 49 -5.63 -8.86 11.12
N GLY A 50 -4.72 -8.00 10.67
CA GLY A 50 -5.05 -6.75 9.99
C GLY A 50 -4.62 -6.70 8.53
N PHE A 51 -5.28 -5.85 7.76
CA PHE A 51 -4.96 -5.56 6.37
C PHE A 51 -4.85 -4.04 6.19
N VAL A 52 -3.65 -3.54 5.87
CA VAL A 52 -3.39 -2.11 5.68
C VAL A 52 -2.94 -1.89 4.24
N PHE A 53 -3.70 -1.08 3.49
CA PHE A 53 -3.47 -0.91 2.06
C PHE A 53 -3.93 0.44 1.52
N PRO A 54 -3.36 0.91 0.40
CA PRO A 54 -3.81 2.14 -0.25
C PRO A 54 -5.06 1.91 -1.10
N CYS A 55 -5.87 2.94 -1.25
CA CYS A 55 -6.92 2.97 -2.25
C CYS A 55 -6.30 3.28 -3.63
N HIS A 56 -6.39 2.35 -4.56
CA HIS A 56 -5.99 2.53 -5.95
C HIS A 56 -7.23 2.62 -6.84
N ALA A 57 -7.46 3.79 -7.45
CA ALA A 57 -8.60 4.03 -8.34
C ALA A 57 -9.91 3.45 -7.79
N GLY A 58 -10.28 3.88 -6.60
CA GLY A 58 -11.53 3.48 -5.97
C GLY A 58 -11.59 2.08 -5.37
N GLY A 59 -10.50 1.29 -5.40
CA GLY A 59 -10.51 -0.08 -4.88
C GLY A 59 -9.20 -0.49 -4.21
N ALA A 60 -9.05 -1.79 -3.95
CA ALA A 60 -7.80 -2.37 -3.49
C ALA A 60 -6.75 -2.40 -4.62
N PRO A 61 -5.44 -2.44 -4.29
CA PRO A 61 -4.38 -2.65 -5.28
C PRO A 61 -4.59 -3.92 -6.10
N VAL A 62 -4.22 -3.86 -7.39
CA VAL A 62 -4.32 -5.01 -8.30
C VAL A 62 -3.56 -6.20 -7.72
N GLY A 63 -4.19 -7.37 -7.69
CA GLY A 63 -3.63 -8.63 -7.17
C GLY A 63 -3.67 -8.77 -5.64
N MET A 64 -3.91 -7.70 -4.88
CA MET A 64 -3.95 -7.77 -3.41
C MET A 64 -5.02 -8.73 -2.90
N LEU A 65 -6.25 -8.61 -3.39
CA LEU A 65 -7.37 -9.44 -2.92
C LEU A 65 -7.18 -10.92 -3.26
N GLU A 66 -6.52 -11.24 -4.38
CA GLU A 66 -6.16 -12.61 -4.71
C GLU A 66 -5.13 -13.18 -3.72
N SER A 67 -4.19 -12.36 -3.28
CA SER A 67 -3.26 -12.76 -2.21
C SER A 67 -3.97 -12.97 -0.87
N VAL A 68 -4.97 -12.14 -0.54
CA VAL A 68 -5.77 -12.30 0.68
C VAL A 68 -6.54 -13.62 0.70
N LYS A 69 -7.04 -14.10 -0.43
CA LYS A 69 -7.73 -15.41 -0.53
C LYS A 69 -6.84 -16.61 -0.15
N GLN A 70 -5.51 -16.43 -0.17
CA GLN A 70 -4.54 -17.44 0.21
C GLN A 70 -4.25 -17.44 1.73
N VAL A 71 -4.72 -16.43 2.45
CA VAL A 71 -4.46 -16.29 3.89
C VAL A 71 -5.37 -17.22 4.68
N ARG A 72 -4.77 -18.03 5.54
CA ARG A 72 -5.47 -18.95 6.45
C ARG A 72 -5.52 -18.33 7.83
N LEU A 73 -6.73 -18.13 8.34
CA LEU A 73 -7.03 -17.55 9.64
C LEU A 73 -7.73 -18.56 10.54
N SER A 74 -7.58 -18.41 11.86
CA SER A 74 -8.48 -19.06 12.81
C SER A 74 -9.90 -18.47 12.69
N PRO A 75 -10.97 -19.26 12.84
CA PRO A 75 -12.34 -18.76 12.90
C PRO A 75 -12.57 -17.73 14.01
N ASP A 76 -11.82 -17.81 15.10
CA ASP A 76 -11.94 -16.93 16.27
C ASP A 76 -11.01 -15.70 16.19
N CYS A 77 -10.27 -15.57 15.08
CA CYS A 77 -9.35 -14.46 14.89
C CYS A 77 -10.10 -13.13 14.77
N TYR A 78 -9.71 -12.13 15.55
CA TYR A 78 -10.21 -10.77 15.37
C TYR A 78 -9.57 -10.14 14.13
N THR A 79 -10.40 -9.63 13.22
CA THR A 79 -9.96 -9.12 11.93
C THR A 79 -10.20 -7.63 11.77
N PHE A 80 -9.24 -6.93 11.17
CA PHE A 80 -9.41 -5.50 10.90
C PHE A 80 -8.85 -5.08 9.54
N GLY A 81 -9.46 -4.04 8.95
CA GLY A 81 -9.05 -3.47 7.68
C GLY A 81 -8.85 -1.96 7.75
N VAL A 82 -7.73 -1.45 7.23
CA VAL A 82 -7.46 -0.02 7.14
C VAL A 82 -7.07 0.33 5.70
N SER A 83 -7.87 1.19 5.07
CA SER A 83 -7.57 1.71 3.73
C SER A 83 -7.12 3.15 3.80
N GLN A 84 -5.97 3.45 3.20
CA GLN A 84 -5.42 4.79 3.11
C GLN A 84 -5.68 5.40 1.73
N SER A 85 -6.25 6.59 1.68
CA SER A 85 -6.60 7.27 0.44
C SER A 85 -6.26 8.76 0.50
N ALA A 86 -6.18 9.41 -0.67
CA ALA A 86 -6.00 10.86 -0.74
C ALA A 86 -7.32 11.60 -0.53
N SER A 87 -8.38 11.25 -1.23
CA SER A 87 -9.61 12.03 -1.26
C SER A 87 -10.88 11.23 -1.02
N TYR A 88 -10.90 9.94 -1.32
CA TYR A 88 -12.06 9.08 -1.14
C TYR A 88 -11.64 7.64 -0.84
N THR A 89 -12.53 6.90 -0.22
CA THR A 89 -12.21 5.61 0.38
C THR A 89 -12.42 4.40 -0.54
N GLY A 90 -13.17 4.58 -1.61
CA GLY A 90 -13.45 3.52 -2.58
C GLY A 90 -14.19 2.31 -2.00
N ILE A 91 -14.10 1.20 -2.73
CA ILE A 91 -14.77 -0.06 -2.41
C ILE A 91 -13.83 -1.12 -1.81
N GLY A 92 -12.53 -0.86 -1.71
CA GLY A 92 -11.51 -1.87 -1.36
C GLY A 92 -11.77 -2.56 -0.03
N LEU A 93 -12.22 -1.83 1.01
CA LEU A 93 -12.62 -2.44 2.29
C LEU A 93 -13.86 -3.32 2.16
N ALA A 94 -14.85 -2.91 1.35
CA ALA A 94 -16.05 -3.72 1.12
C ALA A 94 -15.77 -4.98 0.28
N GLU A 95 -14.73 -4.97 -0.55
CA GLU A 95 -14.28 -6.15 -1.28
C GLU A 95 -13.48 -7.09 -0.37
N LEU A 96 -12.60 -6.54 0.46
CA LEU A 96 -11.88 -7.28 1.48
C LEU A 96 -12.84 -7.98 2.46
N ASP A 97 -13.86 -7.27 2.95
CA ASP A 97 -14.86 -7.77 3.90
C ASP A 97 -15.66 -8.98 3.38
N LYS A 98 -15.75 -9.15 2.06
CA LYS A 98 -16.38 -10.35 1.47
C LYS A 98 -15.48 -11.58 1.50
N ILE A 99 -14.16 -11.38 1.55
CA ILE A 99 -13.16 -12.47 1.58
C ILE A 99 -12.86 -12.82 3.03
N VAL A 100 -12.60 -11.80 3.84
CA VAL A 100 -12.35 -11.89 5.27
C VAL A 100 -13.30 -10.94 5.97
N PRO A 101 -14.36 -11.45 6.63
CA PRO A 101 -15.28 -10.62 7.39
C PRO A 101 -14.54 -9.76 8.41
N LEU A 102 -14.72 -8.43 8.37
CA LEU A 102 -14.00 -7.52 9.22
C LEU A 102 -14.79 -7.19 10.51
N ASP A 103 -14.17 -7.39 11.66
CA ASP A 103 -14.69 -6.92 12.95
C ASP A 103 -14.56 -5.39 13.07
N TYR A 104 -13.46 -4.86 12.56
CA TYR A 104 -13.17 -3.43 12.58
C TYR A 104 -12.66 -2.95 11.23
N TRP A 105 -13.05 -1.75 10.83
CA TRP A 105 -12.48 -1.11 9.65
C TRP A 105 -12.43 0.41 9.79
N LYS A 106 -11.45 1.01 9.15
CA LYS A 106 -11.28 2.46 9.13
C LYS A 106 -10.63 2.94 7.85
N THR A 107 -10.89 4.19 7.50
CA THR A 107 -10.24 4.88 6.38
C THR A 107 -9.37 5.99 6.91
N VAL A 108 -8.19 6.14 6.32
CA VAL A 108 -7.20 7.16 6.69
C VAL A 108 -6.92 8.02 5.47
N THR A 109 -7.09 9.33 5.61
CA THR A 109 -6.73 10.27 4.55
C THR A 109 -5.27 10.67 4.67
N HIS A 110 -4.52 10.56 3.58
CA HIS A 110 -3.12 10.94 3.47
C HIS A 110 -2.84 11.68 2.15
N GLN A 111 -1.62 12.17 1.97
CA GLN A 111 -1.19 12.78 0.73
C GLN A 111 -1.25 11.79 -0.45
N CYS A 112 -1.67 12.26 -1.62
CA CYS A 112 -1.63 11.46 -2.84
C CYS A 112 -0.19 11.29 -3.33
N SER A 113 0.21 10.05 -3.60
CA SER A 113 1.52 9.73 -4.17
C SER A 113 1.47 9.33 -5.64
N CYS A 114 0.27 9.32 -6.24
CA CYS A 114 0.05 8.96 -7.64
C CYS A 114 0.26 10.18 -8.55
N ILE A 115 1.51 10.59 -8.71
CA ILE A 115 1.91 11.85 -9.37
C ILE A 115 1.60 11.92 -10.88
N TRP A 116 1.24 10.82 -11.54
CA TRP A 116 0.91 10.87 -12.96
C TRP A 116 -0.58 11.16 -13.22
N LEU A 117 -1.46 10.88 -12.27
CA LEU A 117 -2.90 11.00 -12.45
C LEU A 117 -3.37 12.47 -12.32
N PHE A 118 -2.85 13.16 -11.29
CA PHE A 118 -3.22 14.54 -11.02
C PHE A 118 -1.99 15.45 -10.89
N PRO A 119 -2.01 16.65 -11.45
CA PRO A 119 -1.04 17.67 -11.08
C PRO A 119 -1.18 18.01 -9.58
N HIS A 120 -0.08 18.40 -8.92
CA HIS A 120 -0.09 18.74 -7.49
C HIS A 120 -1.16 19.81 -7.15
N THR A 121 -1.48 20.68 -8.08
CA THR A 121 -2.51 21.73 -7.94
C THR A 121 -3.94 21.21 -7.82
N LEU A 122 -4.20 19.97 -8.30
CA LEU A 122 -5.51 19.31 -8.26
C LEU A 122 -5.58 18.14 -7.27
N MET A 123 -4.48 17.86 -6.57
CA MET A 123 -4.49 16.82 -5.54
C MET A 123 -5.31 17.25 -4.33
N LEU A 124 -6.28 16.45 -3.94
CA LEU A 124 -7.09 16.66 -2.75
C LEU A 124 -6.88 15.50 -1.76
N PRO A 125 -6.81 15.77 -0.46
CA PRO A 125 -6.74 17.08 0.15
C PRO A 125 -5.39 17.76 -0.09
N ARG A 126 -5.38 19.07 -0.22
CA ARG A 126 -4.14 19.87 -0.22
C ARG A 126 -3.60 19.92 1.20
N MET A 127 -2.73 18.99 1.50
CA MET A 127 -2.14 18.82 2.82
C MET A 127 -0.63 18.80 2.66
N SER A 128 0.11 19.51 3.52
CA SER A 128 1.57 19.35 3.53
C SER A 128 1.94 17.93 4.01
N ALA A 129 3.14 17.48 3.67
CA ALA A 129 3.62 16.15 4.08
C ALA A 129 3.62 16.01 5.61
N GLU A 130 4.03 17.05 6.34
CA GLU A 130 4.06 17.09 7.81
C GLU A 130 2.65 16.92 8.41
N LYS A 131 1.68 17.69 7.94
CA LYS A 131 0.27 17.57 8.41
C LYS A 131 -0.34 16.21 8.09
N ALA A 132 0.01 15.63 6.93
CA ALA A 132 -0.43 14.29 6.55
C ALA A 132 0.16 13.25 7.51
N GLN A 133 1.43 13.40 7.87
CA GLN A 133 2.14 12.52 8.80
C GLN A 133 1.56 12.60 10.22
N GLU A 134 1.44 13.80 10.79
CA GLU A 134 0.84 14.01 12.12
C GLU A 134 -0.57 13.41 12.22
N ARG A 135 -1.37 13.61 11.17
CA ARG A 135 -2.71 13.03 11.09
C ARG A 135 -2.67 11.50 11.04
N SER A 136 -1.76 10.93 10.25
CA SER A 136 -1.57 9.49 10.13
C SER A 136 -1.19 8.87 11.47
N GLU A 137 -0.24 9.45 12.19
CA GLU A 137 0.20 9.01 13.52
C GLU A 137 -0.93 9.04 14.54
N ARG A 138 -1.68 10.14 14.62
CA ARG A 138 -2.83 10.26 15.53
C ARG A 138 -3.92 9.22 15.22
N LEU A 139 -4.19 8.97 13.93
CA LEU A 139 -5.17 7.96 13.54
C LEU A 139 -4.65 6.54 13.79
N ALA A 140 -3.35 6.29 13.61
CA ALA A 140 -2.74 5.01 13.94
C ALA A 140 -2.87 4.69 15.43
N GLN A 141 -2.63 5.69 16.30
CA GLN A 141 -2.83 5.57 17.75
C GLN A 141 -4.27 5.19 18.08
N LEU A 142 -5.24 5.91 17.51
CA LEU A 142 -6.65 5.63 17.73
C LEU A 142 -7.01 4.22 17.27
N ILE A 143 -6.60 3.84 16.04
CA ILE A 143 -6.86 2.52 15.46
C ILE A 143 -6.24 1.42 16.31
N GLY A 144 -4.97 1.57 16.70
CA GLY A 144 -4.28 0.61 17.54
C GLY A 144 -4.97 0.40 18.89
N ALA A 145 -5.41 1.49 19.54
CA ALA A 145 -6.15 1.43 20.80
C ALA A 145 -7.52 0.74 20.63
N GLU A 146 -8.29 1.10 19.59
CA GLU A 146 -9.60 0.49 19.30
C GLU A 146 -9.48 -1.01 18.98
N VAL A 147 -8.50 -1.39 18.15
CA VAL A 147 -8.22 -2.80 17.80
C VAL A 147 -7.75 -3.60 19.01
N ARG A 148 -6.86 -3.04 19.83
CA ARG A 148 -6.39 -3.69 21.05
C ARG A 148 -7.52 -3.95 22.05
N ALA A 149 -8.47 -3.01 22.13
CA ALA A 149 -9.68 -3.14 22.98
C ALA A 149 -10.73 -4.10 22.38
N GLY A 150 -10.53 -4.63 21.17
CA GLY A 150 -11.51 -5.50 20.49
C GLY A 150 -12.77 -4.75 20.04
N THR A 151 -12.65 -3.44 19.77
CA THR A 151 -13.76 -2.62 19.29
C THR A 151 -14.28 -3.14 17.95
N ARG A 152 -15.60 -3.24 17.78
CA ARG A 152 -16.23 -3.63 16.51
C ARG A 152 -16.91 -2.42 15.87
N THR A 153 -16.72 -2.24 14.56
CA THR A 153 -17.32 -1.10 13.85
C THR A 153 -18.85 -1.17 13.79
N GLY A 154 -19.43 -2.36 13.92
CA GLY A 154 -20.88 -2.58 13.95
C GLY A 154 -21.61 -2.35 12.61
N LYS A 155 -20.92 -1.84 11.60
CA LYS A 155 -21.43 -1.61 10.23
C LYS A 155 -20.47 -2.21 9.21
N ARG A 156 -21.01 -2.76 8.12
CA ARG A 156 -20.17 -3.22 7.00
C ARG A 156 -19.64 -2.04 6.18
N PRO A 157 -18.45 -2.18 5.57
CA PRO A 157 -17.91 -1.15 4.66
C PRO A 157 -18.87 -0.92 3.48
N VAL A 158 -19.09 0.35 3.14
CA VAL A 158 -20.05 0.72 2.09
C VAL A 158 -19.39 0.68 0.71
N LYS A 159 -20.14 0.22 -0.29
CA LYS A 159 -19.76 0.28 -1.70
C LYS A 159 -20.30 1.57 -2.32
N ASN A 160 -19.40 2.33 -2.95
CA ASN A 160 -19.80 3.39 -3.84
C ASN A 160 -19.85 2.84 -5.28
N PRO A 161 -21.00 2.81 -5.97
CA PRO A 161 -21.10 2.24 -7.32
C PRO A 161 -20.21 2.95 -8.35
N LEU A 162 -19.99 4.26 -8.23
CA LEU A 162 -19.09 5.01 -9.12
C LEU A 162 -17.64 4.52 -8.99
N ASN A 163 -17.19 4.27 -7.76
CA ASN A 163 -15.84 3.72 -7.54
C ASN A 163 -15.72 2.26 -8.02
N ALA A 164 -16.81 1.50 -8.04
CA ALA A 164 -16.80 0.15 -8.59
C ALA A 164 -16.54 0.16 -10.10
N VAL A 165 -17.12 1.10 -10.84
CA VAL A 165 -16.88 1.27 -12.29
C VAL A 165 -15.44 1.69 -12.55
N GLU A 166 -14.92 2.67 -11.81
CA GLU A 166 -13.53 3.13 -11.90
C GLU A 166 -12.56 1.97 -11.64
N ASN A 167 -12.75 1.24 -10.55
CA ASN A 167 -11.89 0.12 -10.17
C ASN A 167 -11.92 -1.02 -11.19
N LYS A 168 -13.08 -1.31 -11.79
CA LYS A 168 -13.20 -2.33 -12.85
C LYS A 168 -12.39 -1.99 -14.08
N ALA A 169 -12.28 -0.71 -14.44
CA ALA A 169 -11.48 -0.25 -15.59
C ALA A 169 -9.97 -0.16 -15.26
N TRP A 170 -9.61 -0.07 -13.98
CA TRP A 170 -8.26 0.21 -13.54
C TRP A 170 -7.20 -0.79 -14.04
N PRO A 171 -7.38 -2.12 -14.00
CA PRO A 171 -6.37 -3.07 -14.48
C PRO A 171 -5.99 -2.84 -15.96
N MET A 172 -6.94 -2.49 -16.80
CA MET A 172 -6.69 -2.19 -18.21
C MET A 172 -5.89 -0.88 -18.37
N ILE A 173 -6.22 0.15 -17.60
CA ILE A 173 -5.50 1.43 -17.59
C ILE A 173 -4.06 1.22 -17.11
N VAL A 174 -3.86 0.45 -16.05
CA VAL A 174 -2.56 0.11 -15.48
C VAL A 174 -1.67 -0.59 -16.49
N LYS A 175 -2.20 -1.60 -17.17
CA LYS A 175 -1.47 -2.36 -18.21
C LYS A 175 -1.01 -1.44 -19.34
N LYS A 176 -1.90 -0.60 -19.87
CA LYS A 176 -1.56 0.36 -20.93
C LYS A 176 -0.52 1.40 -20.48
N LYS A 177 -0.61 1.84 -19.20
CA LYS A 177 0.34 2.81 -18.63
C LYS A 177 1.70 2.21 -18.31
N ALA A 178 1.80 0.91 -18.09
CA ALA A 178 3.09 0.23 -17.87
C ALA A 178 4.08 0.47 -19.01
N GLU A 179 3.60 0.50 -20.26
CA GLU A 179 4.41 0.72 -21.44
C GLU A 179 4.98 2.14 -21.55
N ALA A 180 4.43 3.09 -20.78
CA ALA A 180 4.88 4.48 -20.79
C ALA A 180 6.05 4.76 -19.84
N PHE A 181 6.48 3.79 -19.03
CA PHE A 181 7.67 3.97 -18.20
C PHE A 181 8.93 4.17 -19.04
N ARG A 182 9.78 5.07 -18.60
CA ARG A 182 11.06 5.38 -19.20
C ARG A 182 12.15 5.40 -18.13
N VAL A 183 13.33 4.98 -18.50
CA VAL A 183 14.53 5.03 -17.66
C VAL A 183 15.54 5.92 -18.38
N SER A 184 15.88 7.05 -17.81
CA SER A 184 16.83 8.02 -18.37
C SER A 184 18.28 7.61 -18.13
N ASP A 185 19.24 8.33 -18.73
CA ASP A 185 20.69 8.11 -18.56
C ASP A 185 21.19 8.46 -17.16
N LYS A 186 20.34 9.04 -16.31
CA LYS A 186 20.62 9.22 -14.88
C LYS A 186 20.62 7.90 -14.09
N CYS A 187 20.24 6.78 -14.70
CA CYS A 187 20.22 5.48 -14.05
C CYS A 187 21.65 5.00 -13.75
N ILE A 188 21.93 4.80 -12.47
CA ILE A 188 23.26 4.33 -11.98
C ILE A 188 23.30 2.81 -11.74
N GLY A 189 22.26 2.05 -12.11
CA GLY A 189 22.21 0.60 -11.95
C GLY A 189 22.17 0.09 -10.50
N CYS A 190 21.77 0.89 -9.52
CA CYS A 190 21.82 0.53 -8.09
C CYS A 190 20.87 -0.61 -7.68
N GLY A 191 19.94 -1.05 -8.54
CA GLY A 191 19.01 -2.15 -8.28
C GLY A 191 17.91 -1.86 -7.26
N GLN A 192 17.80 -0.65 -6.71
CA GLN A 192 16.79 -0.31 -5.72
C GLN A 192 15.37 -0.55 -6.24
N CYS A 193 15.06 -0.14 -7.46
CA CYS A 193 13.77 -0.35 -8.10
C CYS A 193 13.42 -1.84 -8.28
N VAL A 194 14.41 -2.70 -8.50
CA VAL A 194 14.25 -4.16 -8.59
C VAL A 194 13.76 -4.70 -7.25
N ARG A 195 14.45 -4.33 -6.16
CA ARG A 195 14.08 -4.76 -4.79
C ARG A 195 12.72 -4.25 -4.35
N LEU A 196 12.34 -3.05 -4.78
CA LEU A 196 11.08 -2.40 -4.40
C LEU A 196 9.87 -2.90 -5.19
N CYS A 197 10.05 -3.49 -6.37
CA CYS A 197 8.93 -3.89 -7.21
C CYS A 197 8.13 -5.05 -6.56
N PRO A 198 6.86 -4.85 -6.16
CA PRO A 198 6.08 -5.92 -5.54
C PRO A 198 5.75 -7.06 -6.53
N GLN A 199 5.82 -6.80 -7.84
CA GLN A 199 5.54 -7.77 -8.89
C GLN A 199 6.80 -8.45 -9.46
N GLY A 200 8.01 -8.09 -8.98
CA GLY A 200 9.24 -8.58 -9.59
C GLY A 200 9.40 -8.16 -11.06
N ASN A 201 8.72 -7.11 -11.48
CA ASN A 201 8.58 -6.67 -12.88
C ASN A 201 9.73 -5.78 -13.37
N ILE A 202 10.84 -5.70 -12.61
CA ILE A 202 12.01 -4.86 -12.96
C ILE A 202 13.27 -5.70 -12.83
N ARG A 203 14.13 -5.61 -13.84
CA ARG A 203 15.44 -6.26 -13.86
C ARG A 203 16.53 -5.26 -14.25
N LEU A 204 17.79 -5.63 -14.04
CA LEU A 204 18.93 -4.88 -14.55
C LEU A 204 19.45 -5.57 -15.82
N GLU A 205 19.64 -4.79 -16.87
CA GLU A 205 20.34 -5.21 -18.10
C GLU A 205 21.42 -4.19 -18.42
N ASN A 206 22.66 -4.64 -18.62
CA ASN A 206 23.82 -3.79 -18.91
C ASN A 206 23.95 -2.61 -17.91
N GLY A 207 23.72 -2.88 -16.62
CA GLY A 207 23.83 -1.87 -15.56
C GLY A 207 22.67 -0.85 -15.53
N ARG A 208 21.57 -1.11 -16.22
CA ARG A 208 20.43 -0.21 -16.32
C ARG A 208 19.10 -0.91 -15.99
N ALA A 209 18.18 -0.21 -15.37
CA ALA A 209 16.86 -0.79 -15.07
C ALA A 209 16.02 -0.96 -16.34
N VAL A 210 15.39 -2.13 -16.47
CA VAL A 210 14.39 -2.44 -17.50
C VAL A 210 13.09 -2.79 -16.80
N ILE A 211 12.03 -2.06 -17.15
CA ILE A 211 10.70 -2.19 -16.54
C ILE A 211 9.80 -2.96 -17.50
N GLY A 212 9.23 -4.07 -17.03
CA GLY A 212 8.29 -4.88 -17.79
C GLY A 212 6.86 -4.33 -17.76
N THR A 213 5.93 -5.13 -18.30
CA THR A 213 4.52 -4.74 -18.48
C THR A 213 3.59 -5.13 -17.31
N ASP A 214 4.03 -6.00 -16.39
CA ASP A 214 3.24 -6.45 -15.22
C ASP A 214 3.29 -5.43 -14.07
N CYS A 215 3.03 -4.17 -14.41
CA CYS A 215 3.06 -3.07 -13.46
C CYS A 215 1.68 -2.89 -12.80
N VAL A 216 1.65 -2.70 -11.49
CA VAL A 216 0.46 -2.40 -10.69
C VAL A 216 0.33 -0.94 -10.28
N GLN A 217 1.18 -0.09 -10.85
CA GLN A 217 1.21 1.37 -10.60
C GLN A 217 1.37 1.76 -9.12
N CYS A 218 2.13 0.98 -8.36
CA CYS A 218 2.41 1.27 -6.94
C CYS A 218 3.36 2.46 -6.73
N MET A 219 4.00 2.97 -7.79
CA MET A 219 4.93 4.11 -7.83
C MET A 219 6.23 3.92 -7.04
N GLY A 220 6.47 2.81 -6.39
CA GLY A 220 7.66 2.61 -5.55
C GLY A 220 8.98 2.84 -6.28
N CYS A 221 9.14 2.25 -7.47
CA CYS A 221 10.37 2.39 -8.27
C CYS A 221 10.66 3.84 -8.70
N LEU A 222 9.60 4.60 -9.01
CA LEU A 222 9.72 5.99 -9.44
C LEU A 222 10.01 6.91 -8.24
N GLN A 223 9.23 6.78 -7.17
CA GLN A 223 9.28 7.68 -6.02
C GLN A 223 10.55 7.52 -5.16
N TYR A 224 11.10 6.31 -5.10
CA TYR A 224 12.34 6.03 -4.35
C TYR A 224 13.60 6.05 -5.21
N CYS A 225 13.53 6.38 -6.51
CA CYS A 225 14.73 6.42 -7.35
C CYS A 225 15.67 7.53 -6.88
N PRO A 226 16.92 7.22 -6.42
CA PRO A 226 17.80 8.22 -5.82
C PRO A 226 18.28 9.27 -6.82
N THR A 227 18.26 8.94 -8.12
CA THR A 227 18.68 9.84 -9.20
C THR A 227 17.49 10.36 -10.03
N ALA A 228 16.25 10.07 -9.60
CA ALA A 228 15.05 10.37 -10.36
C ALA A 228 15.13 9.91 -11.84
N ALA A 229 15.75 8.76 -12.08
CA ALA A 229 15.95 8.23 -13.43
C ALA A 229 14.70 7.59 -14.04
N ILE A 230 13.70 7.25 -13.23
CA ILE A 230 12.48 6.57 -13.67
C ILE A 230 11.34 7.57 -13.77
N SER A 231 10.68 7.60 -14.94
CA SER A 231 9.54 8.47 -15.19
C SER A 231 8.40 7.73 -15.91
N LEU A 232 7.21 8.31 -15.85
CA LEU A 232 6.02 7.85 -16.57
C LEU A 232 5.65 8.91 -17.63
N GLY A 233 6.53 9.07 -18.62
CA GLY A 233 6.44 10.09 -19.65
C GLY A 233 6.67 11.50 -19.12
N SER A 234 6.55 12.50 -20.00
CA SER A 234 6.85 13.92 -19.71
C SER A 234 6.05 14.52 -18.54
N ILE A 235 4.94 13.88 -18.16
CA ILE A 235 4.08 14.35 -17.06
C ILE A 235 4.82 14.24 -15.72
N THR A 236 5.56 13.16 -15.48
CA THR A 236 6.24 12.92 -14.20
C THR A 236 7.65 13.51 -14.15
N ASP A 237 8.27 13.81 -15.29
CA ASP A 237 9.62 14.39 -15.37
C ASP A 237 9.75 15.74 -14.65
N ARG A 238 8.65 16.48 -14.54
CA ARG A 238 8.59 17.81 -13.92
C ARG A 238 7.90 17.81 -12.57
N ARG A 239 7.56 16.63 -12.02
CA ARG A 239 6.85 16.51 -10.76
C ARG A 239 7.79 16.11 -9.65
N GLU A 240 7.59 16.72 -8.50
CA GLU A 240 8.30 16.39 -7.29
C GLU A 240 8.01 14.92 -6.89
N HIS A 241 9.07 14.18 -6.60
CA HIS A 241 8.97 12.82 -6.09
C HIS A 241 8.63 12.86 -4.60
N TYR A 242 7.78 11.94 -4.18
CA TYR A 242 7.38 11.81 -2.78
C TYR A 242 7.36 10.36 -2.35
N HIS A 243 8.06 10.06 -1.30
CA HIS A 243 7.87 8.85 -0.51
C HIS A 243 7.79 9.23 0.97
N ASN A 244 7.26 8.33 1.80
CA ASN A 244 7.17 8.57 3.23
C ASN A 244 8.57 8.75 3.83
N PRO A 245 8.86 9.86 4.53
CA PRO A 245 10.20 10.16 5.05
C PRO A 245 10.65 9.20 6.16
N ASN A 246 9.71 8.53 6.84
CA ASN A 246 10.00 7.59 7.93
C ASN A 246 10.28 6.17 7.44
N ILE A 247 10.15 5.91 6.12
CA ILE A 247 10.31 4.56 5.53
C ILE A 247 11.43 4.59 4.51
N SER A 248 12.52 3.90 4.80
CA SER A 248 13.61 3.73 3.85
C SER A 248 13.24 2.75 2.72
N ALA A 249 13.96 2.82 1.59
CA ALA A 249 13.81 1.86 0.51
C ALA A 249 14.14 0.42 0.96
N GLU A 250 15.12 0.27 1.84
CA GLU A 250 15.51 -1.04 2.38
C GLU A 250 14.41 -1.63 3.24
N GLU A 251 13.78 -0.81 4.07
CA GLU A 251 12.69 -1.25 4.93
C GLU A 251 11.45 -1.62 4.10
N LEU A 252 11.10 -0.81 3.10
CA LEU A 252 9.99 -1.10 2.19
C LEU A 252 10.21 -2.40 1.37
N ALA A 253 11.48 -2.76 1.13
CA ALA A 253 11.84 -3.98 0.41
C ALA A 253 11.77 -5.26 1.25
N LYS A 254 11.65 -5.16 2.58
CA LYS A 254 11.51 -6.34 3.45
C LYS A 254 10.21 -7.10 3.15
N THR A 255 10.22 -8.40 3.41
CA THR A 255 9.00 -9.24 3.34
C THR A 255 8.30 -9.35 4.68
N LEU A 256 9.06 -9.23 5.76
CA LEU A 256 8.60 -9.31 7.13
C LEU A 256 9.28 -8.25 7.99
N ILE A 257 8.51 -7.59 8.84
CA ILE A 257 8.99 -6.62 9.84
C ILE A 257 8.32 -6.97 11.16
N HIS A 258 9.12 -7.21 12.20
CA HIS A 258 8.62 -7.44 13.55
C HIS A 258 8.65 -6.15 14.37
N ILE A 259 7.61 -5.94 15.16
CA ILE A 259 7.46 -4.81 16.09
C ILE A 259 7.09 -5.41 17.45
N ASP A 260 7.95 -5.13 18.45
CA ASP A 260 7.76 -5.54 19.85
C ASP A 260 6.62 -4.77 20.56
#